data_a6310bf6c3cfb9ab3c9887b1d7e61f47
#
_entry.id   a6310bf6c3cfb9ab3c9887b1d7e61f47
#
_cell.length_a   1.000
_cell.length_b   1.000
_cell.length_c   1.000
_cell.angle_alpha   90.00
_cell.angle_beta   90.00
_cell.angle_gamma   90.00
#
_symmetry.space_group_name_H-M   'P 1'
#
loop_
_entity.id
_entity.type
_entity.pdbx_description
1 polymer ?
#
loop_
_entity_poly.entity_id
_entity_poly.type
_entity_poly.pdbx_seq_one_letter_code
_entity_poly.pdbx_strand_id
1 'polypeptide(L)'
;MNRPFICTPAGKDYIWGGRKLQEDWEKEGGFSRLAESWECSTHPDGLSTASGGAFAGMELREILKLHPEYLGSHVRNGRTPEYGKEAGDKYNAEDGQIPILVKFIDAKQDLSVQVHPTDEFAGKFENGQQGKTELWYVVEAAEGAHVVYGLKRMADKDTLRKAA
;
A
#
# COMPACT_ATOMS: atom_id res chain seq x y z
N MET A 1 -2.10 21.03 -20.16
CA MET A 1 -0.93 21.01 -19.23
C MET A 1 -1.43 20.44 -17.93
N ASN A 2 -0.92 19.29 -17.54
CA ASN A 2 -1.35 18.61 -16.31
C ASN A 2 -0.90 19.43 -15.09
N ARG A 3 -1.83 19.73 -14.21
CA ARG A 3 -1.54 20.42 -12.94
C ARG A 3 -1.50 19.40 -11.81
N PRO A 4 -0.54 19.50 -10.89
CA PRO A 4 -0.56 18.65 -9.70
C PRO A 4 -1.81 18.92 -8.86
N PHE A 5 -2.28 17.91 -8.17
CA PHE A 5 -3.37 17.99 -7.21
C PHE A 5 -3.00 17.21 -5.95
N ILE A 6 -3.66 17.54 -4.86
CA ILE A 6 -3.44 16.89 -3.56
C ILE A 6 -4.50 15.82 -3.37
N CYS A 7 -4.12 14.69 -2.81
CA CYS A 7 -5.05 13.63 -2.43
C CYS A 7 -5.26 13.61 -0.92
N THR A 8 -6.49 13.38 -0.51
CA THR A 8 -6.83 12.93 0.84
C THR A 8 -6.53 11.44 0.92
N PRO A 9 -5.68 10.98 1.85
CA PRO A 9 -5.35 9.57 2.00
C PRO A 9 -6.55 8.74 2.46
N ALA A 10 -6.49 7.43 2.23
CA ALA A 10 -7.43 6.50 2.82
C ALA A 10 -6.92 6.06 4.20
N GLY A 11 -7.72 6.29 5.25
CA GLY A 11 -7.39 5.91 6.62
C GLY A 11 -7.82 4.48 6.97
N LYS A 12 -7.08 3.84 7.91
CA LYS A 12 -7.41 2.55 8.49
C LYS A 12 -7.31 2.62 10.02
N ASP A 13 -8.31 2.13 10.71
CA ASP A 13 -8.46 2.20 12.16
C ASP A 13 -8.22 0.86 12.88
N TYR A 14 -7.27 0.08 12.37
CA TYR A 14 -6.94 -1.23 12.94
C TYR A 14 -6.68 -1.16 14.45
N ILE A 15 -7.06 -2.23 15.16
CA ILE A 15 -7.03 -2.30 16.63
C ILE A 15 -5.65 -2.03 17.23
N TRP A 16 -4.58 -2.40 16.53
CA TRP A 16 -3.20 -2.20 16.94
C TRP A 16 -2.68 -0.77 16.75
N GLY A 17 -3.46 0.09 16.07
CA GLY A 17 -3.04 1.45 15.73
C GLY A 17 -2.99 2.40 16.89
N GLY A 18 -2.19 3.43 16.76
CA GLY A 18 -2.06 4.55 17.67
C GLY A 18 -2.82 5.80 17.21
N ARG A 19 -2.34 6.93 17.65
CA ARG A 19 -2.88 8.27 17.34
C ARG A 19 -1.83 9.24 16.82
N LYS A 20 -0.57 8.82 16.73
CA LYS A 20 0.54 9.68 16.29
C LYS A 20 0.33 10.25 14.89
N LEU A 21 -0.23 9.47 13.96
CA LEU A 21 -0.54 9.99 12.64
C LEU A 21 -1.50 11.19 12.68
N GLN A 22 -2.41 11.24 13.65
CA GLN A 22 -3.35 12.34 13.84
C GLN A 22 -2.74 13.47 14.66
N GLU A 23 -2.05 13.14 15.77
CA GLU A 23 -1.57 14.10 16.76
C GLU A 23 -0.28 14.80 16.33
N ASP A 24 0.68 14.05 15.74
CA ASP A 24 2.02 14.55 15.41
C ASP A 24 2.17 14.84 13.90
N TRP A 25 1.34 14.19 13.05
CA TRP A 25 1.44 14.27 11.58
C TRP A 25 0.22 14.90 10.93
N GLU A 26 -0.73 15.40 11.73
CA GLU A 26 -1.94 16.09 11.27
C GLU A 26 -2.74 15.33 10.21
N LYS A 27 -2.66 13.97 10.22
CA LYS A 27 -3.42 13.14 9.29
C LYS A 27 -4.89 13.12 9.70
N GLU A 28 -5.75 13.54 8.81
CA GLU A 28 -7.19 13.47 9.00
C GLU A 28 -7.74 12.08 8.70
N GLY A 29 -8.83 11.68 9.33
CA GLY A 29 -9.42 10.36 9.07
C GLY A 29 -10.77 10.14 9.74
N GLY A 30 -11.17 11.01 10.69
CA GLY A 30 -12.46 10.88 11.41
C GLY A 30 -12.55 9.65 12.32
N PHE A 31 -11.42 8.95 12.55
CA PHE A 31 -11.33 7.76 13.39
C PHE A 31 -10.87 8.10 14.80
N SER A 32 -11.19 7.25 15.78
CA SER A 32 -10.67 7.37 17.15
C SER A 32 -9.17 7.07 17.25
N ARG A 33 -8.66 6.32 16.28
CA ARG A 33 -7.24 6.01 16.04
C ARG A 33 -7.00 5.92 14.54
N LEU A 34 -5.79 6.15 14.10
CA LEU A 34 -5.39 5.99 12.70
C LEU A 34 -4.16 5.08 12.63
N ALA A 35 -4.39 3.81 12.38
CA ALA A 35 -3.34 2.81 12.30
C ALA A 35 -2.50 2.93 11.03
N GLU A 36 -3.16 3.19 9.90
CA GLU A 36 -2.51 3.39 8.61
C GLU A 36 -3.15 4.55 7.85
N SER A 37 -2.32 5.32 7.15
CA SER A 37 -2.70 6.33 6.16
C SER A 37 -2.14 5.91 4.81
N TRP A 38 -3.03 5.59 3.86
CA TRP A 38 -2.66 5.11 2.53
C TRP A 38 -2.58 6.30 1.56
N GLU A 39 -1.36 6.64 1.20
CA GLU A 39 -1.08 7.83 0.40
C GLU A 39 -1.23 7.55 -1.10
N CYS A 40 -1.95 8.41 -1.80
CA CYS A 40 -2.16 8.30 -3.26
C CYS A 40 -2.57 6.87 -3.69
N SER A 41 -3.44 6.24 -2.92
CA SER A 41 -3.83 4.85 -3.11
C SER A 41 -4.90 4.69 -4.19
N THR A 42 -4.66 3.73 -5.08
CA THR A 42 -5.65 3.22 -6.05
C THR A 42 -6.13 1.81 -5.68
N HIS A 43 -5.77 1.32 -4.49
CA HIS A 43 -6.17 0.00 -4.02
C HIS A 43 -7.66 -0.03 -3.67
N PRO A 44 -8.42 -1.06 -4.09
CA PRO A 44 -9.88 -1.11 -3.87
C PRO A 44 -10.28 -1.07 -2.40
N ASP A 45 -9.44 -1.57 -1.50
CA ASP A 45 -9.72 -1.53 -0.06
C ASP A 45 -9.49 -0.16 0.57
N GLY A 46 -8.94 0.80 -0.15
CA GLY A 46 -8.67 2.14 0.37
C GLY A 46 -8.25 3.11 -0.71
N LEU A 47 -9.21 3.69 -1.39
CA LEU A 47 -9.00 4.67 -2.46
C LEU A 47 -8.75 6.05 -1.88
N SER A 48 -7.69 6.73 -2.34
CA SER A 48 -7.50 8.14 -2.07
C SER A 48 -8.38 8.99 -2.96
N THR A 49 -8.79 10.18 -2.48
CA THR A 49 -9.62 11.14 -3.21
C THR A 49 -8.90 12.46 -3.41
N ALA A 50 -9.20 13.17 -4.49
CA ALA A 50 -8.65 14.51 -4.69
C ALA A 50 -9.27 15.50 -3.70
N SER A 51 -8.43 16.22 -2.92
CA SER A 51 -8.88 17.14 -1.88
C SER A 51 -9.34 18.51 -2.43
N GLY A 52 -9.08 18.80 -3.71
CA GLY A 52 -9.45 20.10 -4.27
C GLY A 52 -9.18 20.21 -5.77
N GLY A 53 -9.44 21.40 -6.31
CA GLY A 53 -9.24 21.69 -7.73
C GLY A 53 -10.29 21.09 -8.64
N ALA A 54 -9.94 20.85 -9.90
CA ALA A 54 -10.85 20.35 -10.92
C ALA A 54 -11.41 18.94 -10.62
N PHE A 55 -10.69 18.17 -9.79
CA PHE A 55 -11.02 16.79 -9.45
C PHE A 55 -11.55 16.63 -8.02
N ALA A 56 -11.90 17.73 -7.33
CA ALA A 56 -12.31 17.69 -5.93
C ALA A 56 -13.38 16.61 -5.66
N GLY A 57 -13.08 15.72 -4.71
CA GLY A 57 -13.96 14.61 -4.32
C GLY A 57 -13.93 13.37 -5.23
N MET A 58 -13.23 13.41 -6.36
CA MET A 58 -13.07 12.23 -7.22
C MET A 58 -12.05 11.26 -6.65
N GLU A 59 -12.31 9.97 -6.79
CA GLU A 59 -11.33 8.93 -6.46
C GLU A 59 -10.13 9.00 -7.39
N LEU A 60 -8.93 8.84 -6.84
CA LEU A 60 -7.70 8.87 -7.61
C LEU A 60 -7.72 7.88 -8.77
N ARG A 61 -8.26 6.68 -8.55
CA ARG A 61 -8.38 5.66 -9.58
C ARG A 61 -9.21 6.11 -10.77
N GLU A 62 -10.31 6.80 -10.54
CA GLU A 62 -11.17 7.35 -11.60
C GLU A 62 -10.47 8.49 -12.36
N ILE A 63 -9.76 9.36 -11.64
CA ILE A 63 -8.94 10.41 -12.26
C ILE A 63 -7.92 9.82 -13.22
N LEU A 64 -7.22 8.76 -12.79
CA LEU A 64 -6.17 8.12 -13.60
C LEU A 64 -6.72 7.35 -14.80
N LYS A 65 -7.96 6.85 -14.74
CA LYS A 65 -8.65 6.28 -15.90
C LYS A 65 -8.99 7.36 -16.93
N LEU A 66 -9.51 8.50 -16.48
CA LEU A 66 -9.89 9.61 -17.35
C LEU A 66 -8.67 10.37 -17.89
N HIS A 67 -7.61 10.39 -17.12
CA HIS A 67 -6.39 11.15 -17.35
C HIS A 67 -5.12 10.27 -17.20
N PRO A 68 -4.93 9.26 -18.06
CA PRO A 68 -3.81 8.31 -17.95
C PRO A 68 -2.44 8.98 -18.11
N GLU A 69 -2.39 10.19 -18.61
CA GLU A 69 -1.16 10.97 -18.71
C GLU A 69 -0.52 11.28 -17.35
N TYR A 70 -1.26 11.21 -16.24
CA TYR A 70 -0.70 11.34 -14.89
C TYR A 70 0.13 10.11 -14.45
N LEU A 71 -0.10 8.94 -15.04
CA LEU A 71 0.65 7.72 -14.74
C LEU A 71 2.08 7.72 -15.28
N GLY A 72 2.42 8.66 -16.16
CA GLY A 72 3.70 8.69 -16.82
C GLY A 72 3.87 7.64 -17.92
N SER A 73 4.94 7.78 -18.72
CA SER A 73 5.12 6.97 -19.92
C SER A 73 5.50 5.51 -19.63
N HIS A 74 6.20 5.24 -18.52
CA HIS A 74 6.61 3.87 -18.17
C HIS A 74 5.41 2.99 -17.86
N VAL A 75 4.50 3.46 -17.03
CA VAL A 75 3.29 2.70 -16.64
C VAL A 75 2.38 2.53 -17.86
N ARG A 76 2.14 3.60 -18.63
CA ARG A 76 1.25 3.56 -19.81
C ARG A 76 1.74 2.62 -20.92
N ASN A 77 3.03 2.45 -21.06
CA ASN A 77 3.61 1.62 -22.12
C ASN A 77 3.93 0.18 -21.66
N GLY A 78 3.47 -0.23 -20.48
CA GLY A 78 3.79 -1.54 -19.90
C GLY A 78 5.29 -1.72 -19.62
N ARG A 79 6.07 -0.64 -19.64
CA ARG A 79 7.50 -0.69 -19.35
C ARG A 79 7.72 -0.60 -17.86
N THR A 80 7.82 -1.73 -17.21
CA THR A 80 8.41 -1.79 -15.87
C THR A 80 9.93 -1.62 -15.95
N PRO A 81 10.58 -1.01 -14.95
CA PRO A 81 12.03 -1.08 -14.83
C PRO A 81 12.51 -2.54 -14.89
N GLU A 82 13.75 -2.77 -15.34
CA GLU A 82 14.35 -4.09 -15.59
C GLU A 82 14.23 -5.13 -14.45
N TYR A 83 13.77 -4.73 -13.30
CA TYR A 83 13.50 -5.53 -12.11
C TYR A 83 12.15 -6.27 -12.12
N GLY A 84 11.60 -6.61 -13.26
CA GLY A 84 10.37 -7.37 -13.32
C GLY A 84 9.77 -7.45 -14.72
N LYS A 85 10.44 -8.15 -15.61
CA LYS A 85 9.88 -8.46 -16.94
C LYS A 85 8.51 -9.14 -16.90
N GLU A 86 8.13 -9.68 -15.74
CA GLU A 86 6.85 -10.34 -15.51
C GLU A 86 5.77 -9.45 -14.87
N ALA A 87 6.13 -8.28 -14.35
CA ALA A 87 5.17 -7.36 -13.72
C ALA A 87 4.46 -6.43 -14.72
N GLY A 88 4.98 -6.30 -15.94
CA GLY A 88 4.45 -5.38 -16.97
C GLY A 88 3.03 -5.68 -17.43
N ASP A 89 2.60 -6.94 -17.37
CA ASP A 89 1.27 -7.36 -17.81
C ASP A 89 0.20 -7.24 -16.71
N LYS A 90 0.59 -6.92 -15.48
CA LYS A 90 -0.31 -6.95 -14.30
C LYS A 90 -0.91 -5.61 -13.94
N TYR A 91 -0.25 -4.51 -14.32
CA TYR A 91 -0.75 -3.17 -14.07
C TYR A 91 -1.37 -2.62 -15.34
N ASN A 92 -2.68 -2.67 -15.40
CA ASN A 92 -3.40 -2.08 -16.51
C ASN A 92 -3.59 -0.59 -16.25
N ALA A 93 -2.87 0.24 -17.02
CA ALA A 93 -3.04 1.69 -16.98
C ALA A 93 -4.49 2.12 -17.29
N GLU A 94 -5.22 1.30 -18.08
CA GLU A 94 -6.64 1.52 -18.39
C GLU A 94 -7.53 1.40 -17.15
N ASP A 95 -7.09 0.62 -16.14
CA ASP A 95 -7.80 0.49 -14.86
C ASP A 95 -7.47 1.60 -13.86
N GLY A 96 -6.60 2.54 -14.21
CA GLY A 96 -6.19 3.64 -13.34
C GLY A 96 -5.40 3.18 -12.10
N GLN A 97 -4.70 2.04 -12.18
CA GLN A 97 -3.92 1.51 -11.06
C GLN A 97 -2.50 2.07 -11.04
N ILE A 98 -1.99 2.33 -9.84
CA ILE A 98 -0.59 2.65 -9.59
C ILE A 98 0.09 1.39 -9.04
N PRO A 99 1.27 0.99 -9.56
CA PRO A 99 1.97 -0.23 -9.13
C PRO A 99 2.73 -0.07 -7.79
N ILE A 100 2.26 0.77 -6.92
CA ILE A 100 2.83 1.01 -5.59
C ILE A 100 1.74 1.43 -4.62
N LEU A 101 1.88 1.02 -3.37
CA LEU A 101 1.08 1.50 -2.25
C LEU A 101 2.00 2.06 -1.17
N VAL A 102 1.92 3.35 -0.93
CA VAL A 102 2.68 4.03 0.11
C VAL A 102 1.80 4.19 1.34
N LYS A 103 2.31 3.79 2.51
CA LYS A 103 1.60 3.87 3.78
C LYS A 103 2.44 4.56 4.84
N PHE A 104 1.81 5.40 5.66
CA PHE A 104 2.29 5.68 7.00
C PHE A 104 1.60 4.74 7.98
N ILE A 105 2.37 4.14 8.88
CA ILE A 105 1.90 3.14 9.85
C ILE A 105 2.25 3.65 11.26
N ASP A 106 1.26 3.73 12.13
CA ASP A 106 1.45 4.00 13.56
C ASP A 106 1.08 2.76 14.38
N ALA A 107 2.10 1.95 14.68
CA ALA A 107 1.96 0.72 15.43
C ALA A 107 2.12 0.97 16.92
N LYS A 108 1.03 1.04 17.66
CA LYS A 108 0.99 1.12 19.13
C LYS A 108 1.06 -0.25 19.79
N GLN A 109 0.65 -1.29 19.09
CA GLN A 109 0.66 -2.69 19.51
C GLN A 109 1.29 -3.55 18.41
N ASP A 110 1.58 -4.80 18.71
CA ASP A 110 2.12 -5.73 17.73
C ASP A 110 1.16 -5.93 16.56
N LEU A 111 1.69 -5.88 15.36
CA LEU A 111 0.98 -6.29 14.17
C LEU A 111 0.95 -7.81 14.07
N SER A 112 0.00 -8.34 13.30
CA SER A 112 0.01 -9.75 12.95
C SER A 112 1.30 -10.11 12.20
N VAL A 113 1.84 -11.29 12.46
CA VAL A 113 2.93 -11.85 11.65
C VAL A 113 2.37 -12.20 10.27
N GLN A 114 2.99 -11.68 9.22
CA GLN A 114 2.53 -11.82 7.85
C GLN A 114 3.58 -12.49 6.98
N VAL A 115 3.12 -13.30 6.05
CA VAL A 115 3.94 -13.85 4.96
C VAL A 115 3.36 -13.31 3.65
N HIS A 116 4.20 -12.61 2.89
CA HIS A 116 3.77 -12.04 1.62
C HIS A 116 4.00 -13.04 0.48
N PRO A 117 2.97 -13.34 -0.33
CA PRO A 117 3.09 -14.28 -1.43
C PRO A 117 3.88 -13.69 -2.60
N THR A 118 4.46 -14.57 -3.41
CA THR A 118 4.92 -14.22 -4.75
C THR A 118 3.71 -14.01 -5.67
N ASP A 119 3.93 -13.35 -6.80
CA ASP A 119 2.88 -13.17 -7.81
C ASP A 119 2.29 -14.49 -8.32
N GLU A 120 3.16 -15.48 -8.56
CA GLU A 120 2.73 -16.81 -9.01
C GLU A 120 1.80 -17.48 -7.97
N PHE A 121 2.19 -17.42 -6.70
CA PHE A 121 1.39 -17.97 -5.61
C PHE A 121 0.07 -17.22 -5.46
N ALA A 122 0.13 -15.89 -5.41
CA ALA A 122 -1.07 -15.06 -5.22
C ALA A 122 -2.05 -15.22 -6.39
N GLY A 123 -1.56 -15.22 -7.63
CA GLY A 123 -2.38 -15.46 -8.81
C GLY A 123 -3.11 -16.79 -8.81
N LYS A 124 -2.47 -17.84 -8.25
CA LYS A 124 -3.03 -19.20 -8.22
C LYS A 124 -3.94 -19.46 -7.01
N PHE A 125 -3.61 -18.93 -5.84
CA PHE A 125 -4.25 -19.33 -4.58
C PHE A 125 -5.00 -18.19 -3.88
N GLU A 126 -4.82 -16.94 -4.32
CA GLU A 126 -5.43 -15.74 -3.73
C GLU A 126 -6.34 -15.03 -4.75
N ASN A 127 -7.15 -15.81 -5.48
CA ASN A 127 -8.15 -15.29 -6.42
C ASN A 127 -7.60 -14.32 -7.48
N GLY A 128 -6.40 -14.58 -8.00
CA GLY A 128 -5.78 -13.74 -9.02
C GLY A 128 -5.16 -12.46 -8.48
N GLN A 129 -4.99 -12.33 -7.17
CA GLN A 129 -4.30 -11.20 -6.55
C GLN A 129 -2.83 -11.16 -6.95
N GLN A 130 -2.22 -10.01 -6.77
CA GLN A 130 -0.80 -9.81 -6.97
C GLN A 130 0.00 -10.22 -5.73
N GLY A 131 1.24 -10.63 -5.93
CA GLY A 131 2.19 -10.78 -4.84
C GLY A 131 2.50 -9.43 -4.20
N LYS A 132 3.12 -9.45 -3.02
CA LYS A 132 3.44 -8.23 -2.29
C LYS A 132 4.93 -8.20 -1.96
N THR A 133 5.67 -7.32 -2.64
CA THR A 133 7.02 -6.95 -2.22
C THR A 133 6.91 -5.72 -1.34
N GLU A 134 7.45 -5.78 -0.14
CA GLU A 134 7.31 -4.71 0.86
C GLU A 134 8.66 -4.22 1.35
N LEU A 135 8.76 -2.91 1.56
CA LEU A 135 9.90 -2.23 2.16
C LEU A 135 9.39 -1.40 3.32
N TRP A 136 10.10 -1.46 4.44
CA TRP A 136 9.83 -0.63 5.60
C TRP A 136 10.96 0.36 5.84
N TYR A 137 10.57 1.61 6.09
CA TYR A 137 11.45 2.66 6.57
C TYR A 137 10.97 3.11 7.94
N VAL A 138 11.80 2.92 8.97
CA VAL A 138 11.47 3.30 10.34
C VAL A 138 11.70 4.80 10.49
N VAL A 139 10.64 5.57 10.65
CA VAL A 139 10.68 7.01 10.86
C VAL A 139 10.97 7.33 12.32
N GLU A 140 10.31 6.62 13.22
CA GLU A 140 10.43 6.78 14.67
C GLU A 140 10.24 5.43 15.35
N ALA A 141 10.95 5.18 16.45
CA ALA A 141 10.81 3.98 17.25
C ALA A 141 10.81 4.34 18.75
N ALA A 142 9.81 3.84 19.49
CA ALA A 142 9.82 3.91 20.93
C ALA A 142 10.89 2.99 21.53
N GLU A 143 11.27 3.23 22.78
CA GLU A 143 12.18 2.33 23.51
C GLU A 143 11.58 0.91 23.56
N GLY A 144 12.39 -0.09 23.20
CA GLY A 144 11.98 -1.48 23.14
C GLY A 144 11.15 -1.88 21.90
N ALA A 145 10.86 -0.94 20.98
CA ALA A 145 10.20 -1.28 19.73
C ALA A 145 11.05 -2.26 18.90
N HIS A 146 10.37 -3.18 18.23
CA HIS A 146 11.03 -4.19 17.40
C HIS A 146 10.25 -4.52 16.14
N VAL A 147 10.93 -5.07 15.16
CA VAL A 147 10.34 -5.58 13.94
C VAL A 147 10.69 -7.06 13.82
N VAL A 148 9.70 -7.90 13.55
CA VAL A 148 9.91 -9.31 13.22
C VAL A 148 10.24 -9.41 11.74
N TYR A 149 11.44 -9.86 11.42
CA TYR A 149 11.91 -9.98 10.04
C TYR A 149 12.59 -11.33 9.79
N GLY A 150 11.96 -12.14 8.98
CA GLY A 150 12.47 -13.46 8.60
C GLY A 150 12.45 -14.50 9.72
N LEU A 151 13.17 -15.59 9.51
CA LEU A 151 13.25 -16.73 10.41
C LEU A 151 14.67 -16.88 10.95
N LYS A 152 14.83 -17.25 12.22
CA LYS A 152 16.14 -17.52 12.83
C LYS A 152 16.88 -18.71 12.19
N ARG A 153 16.15 -19.62 11.53
CA ARG A 153 16.65 -20.80 10.84
C ARG A 153 15.72 -21.20 9.72
N MET A 154 16.24 -21.93 8.75
CA MET A 154 15.40 -22.52 7.70
C MET A 154 14.31 -23.40 8.33
N ALA A 155 13.10 -23.24 7.85
CA ALA A 155 11.93 -24.01 8.27
C ALA A 155 11.16 -24.47 7.03
N ASP A 156 10.72 -25.73 7.05
CA ASP A 156 9.77 -26.26 6.08
C ASP A 156 8.32 -26.03 6.55
N LYS A 157 7.38 -26.39 5.70
CA LYS A 157 5.94 -26.22 5.99
C LYS A 157 5.49 -26.97 7.25
N ASP A 158 6.06 -28.15 7.49
CA ASP A 158 5.68 -28.98 8.64
C ASP A 158 6.23 -28.40 9.94
N THR A 159 7.43 -27.85 9.92
CA THR A 159 8.01 -27.12 11.05
C THR A 159 7.19 -25.88 11.38
N LEU A 160 6.76 -25.11 10.36
CA LEU A 160 5.92 -23.93 10.58
C LEU A 160 4.56 -24.30 11.12
N ARG A 161 3.89 -25.33 10.61
CA ARG A 161 2.61 -25.80 11.14
C ARG A 161 2.65 -26.25 12.58
N LYS A 162 3.76 -26.83 13.01
CA LYS A 162 3.92 -27.27 14.42
C LYS A 162 4.23 -26.10 15.36
N ALA A 163 4.69 -24.96 14.82
CA ALA A 163 5.03 -23.79 15.60
C ALA A 163 3.88 -22.75 15.70
N ALA A 164 2.90 -22.85 14.82
CA ALA A 164 1.70 -22.03 14.81
C ALA A 164 0.59 -22.65 15.68
#